data_1c68764429db23703179e3713fd7d343
#
_entry.id   1c68764429db23703179e3713fd7d343
#
_cell.length_a   1.000
_cell.length_b   1.000
_cell.length_c   1.000
_cell.angle_alpha   90.00
_cell.angle_beta   90.00
_cell.angle_gamma   90.00
#
_symmetry.space_group_name_H-M   'P 1'
#
loop_
_entity.id
_entity.type
_entity.pdbx_description
1 polymer ?
#
loop_
_entity_poly.entity_id
_entity_poly.type
_entity_poly.pdbx_seq_one_letter_code
_entity_poly.pdbx_strand_id
1 'polypeptide(L)'
;MQSWNVIKLVSQLCTTSVDSYGDDVYTEVQTSVYAECRSISQSEFYQAQTAGFKPEIKFVLTTSRDYNGQEEIIFDGVRYKVLKTYIPPNDSIEITCYGGVREDYAST
;
A
#
# COMPACT_ATOMS: atom_id res chain seq x y z
N MET A 1 -21.57 3.71 9.29
CA MET A 1 -21.36 2.27 9.04
C MET A 1 -19.98 2.06 8.44
N GLN A 2 -19.19 1.25 9.09
CA GLN A 2 -17.85 0.96 8.58
C GLN A 2 -17.93 -0.08 7.46
N SER A 3 -17.24 0.22 6.37
CA SER A 3 -17.13 -0.70 5.23
C SER A 3 -15.75 -1.30 5.22
N TRP A 4 -15.67 -2.61 5.37
CA TRP A 4 -14.38 -3.31 5.28
C TRP A 4 -14.19 -3.83 3.87
N ASN A 5 -13.03 -3.53 3.31
CA ASN A 5 -12.67 -3.96 1.96
C ASN A 5 -11.44 -4.84 2.03
N VAL A 6 -11.31 -5.72 1.03
CA VAL A 6 -10.11 -6.55 0.92
C VAL A 6 -9.09 -5.78 0.08
N ILE A 7 -7.92 -5.57 0.65
CA ILE A 7 -6.79 -4.98 -0.07
C ILE A 7 -5.66 -6.01 -0.11
N LYS A 8 -4.71 -5.80 -1.01
CA LYS A 8 -3.52 -6.64 -1.10
C LYS A 8 -2.29 -5.83 -0.76
N LEU A 9 -1.56 -6.26 0.25
CA LEU A 9 -0.29 -5.67 0.61
C LEU A 9 0.79 -6.35 -0.23
N VAL A 10 1.56 -5.56 -0.96
CA VAL A 10 2.50 -6.07 -1.96
C VAL A 10 3.92 -5.81 -1.51
N SER A 11 4.73 -6.86 -1.49
CA SER A 11 6.16 -6.74 -1.24
C SER A 11 6.92 -7.52 -2.29
N GLN A 12 8.20 -7.18 -2.46
CA GLN A 12 9.07 -7.92 -3.36
C GLN A 12 10.08 -8.69 -2.53
N LEU A 13 10.15 -9.98 -2.79
CA LEU A 13 11.08 -10.86 -2.10
C LEU A 13 12.16 -11.27 -3.08
N CYS A 14 13.42 -10.97 -2.75
CA CYS A 14 14.55 -11.43 -3.55
C CYS A 14 14.72 -12.93 -3.29
N THR A 15 14.60 -13.73 -4.34
CA THR A 15 14.81 -15.17 -4.22
C THR A 15 16.32 -15.45 -4.23
N THR A 16 16.70 -16.58 -3.67
CA THR A 16 18.10 -17.01 -3.69
C THR A 16 18.52 -17.53 -5.07
N SER A 17 17.57 -17.72 -5.98
CA SER A 17 17.85 -18.15 -7.34
C SER A 17 18.26 -16.97 -8.19
N VAL A 18 19.24 -17.17 -9.07
CA VAL A 18 19.57 -16.18 -10.10
C VAL A 18 19.08 -16.73 -11.44
N ASP A 19 18.77 -15.83 -12.36
CA ASP A 19 18.35 -16.26 -13.69
C ASP A 19 19.57 -16.73 -14.50
N SER A 20 19.33 -17.12 -15.74
CA SER A 20 20.40 -17.65 -16.62
C SER A 20 21.46 -16.61 -16.97
N TYR A 21 21.22 -15.35 -16.69
CA TYR A 21 22.16 -14.26 -16.93
C TYR A 21 22.89 -13.80 -15.67
N GLY A 22 22.59 -14.44 -14.52
CA GLY A 22 23.24 -14.08 -13.27
C GLY A 22 22.59 -12.94 -12.51
N ASP A 23 21.44 -12.48 -12.94
CA ASP A 23 20.72 -11.41 -12.26
C ASP A 23 19.83 -11.97 -11.14
N ASP A 24 19.66 -11.18 -10.06
CA ASP A 24 18.76 -11.55 -8.98
C ASP A 24 17.33 -11.60 -9.47
N VAL A 25 16.61 -12.62 -9.03
CA VAL A 25 15.19 -12.79 -9.36
C VAL A 25 14.34 -12.35 -8.16
N TYR A 26 13.39 -11.45 -8.42
CA TYR A 26 12.48 -10.95 -7.39
C TYR A 26 11.10 -11.53 -7.64
N THR A 27 10.48 -11.99 -6.56
CA THR A 27 9.12 -12.50 -6.58
C THR A 27 8.21 -11.54 -5.82
N GLU A 28 7.12 -11.13 -6.47
CA GLU A 28 6.12 -10.30 -5.82
C GLU A 28 5.26 -11.15 -4.90
N VAL A 29 5.12 -10.72 -3.65
CA VAL A 29 4.31 -11.41 -2.66
C VAL A 29 3.13 -10.50 -2.33
N GLN A 30 1.91 -11.04 -2.49
CA GLN A 30 0.68 -10.31 -2.20
C GLN A 30 -0.02 -10.96 -1.01
N THR A 31 -0.32 -10.16 0.00
CA THR A 31 -1.02 -10.61 1.19
C THR A 31 -2.37 -9.91 1.27
N SER A 32 -3.45 -10.66 1.31
CA SER A 32 -4.80 -10.10 1.40
C SER A 32 -5.16 -9.81 2.85
N VAL A 33 -5.61 -8.59 3.10
CA VAL A 33 -6.06 -8.18 4.44
C VAL A 33 -7.31 -7.33 4.30
N TYR A 34 -8.07 -7.23 5.38
CA TYR A 34 -9.23 -6.34 5.44
C TYR A 34 -8.79 -4.95 5.87
N ALA A 35 -9.32 -3.94 5.22
CA ALA A 35 -9.02 -2.56 5.55
C ALA A 35 -10.24 -1.68 5.36
N GLU A 36 -10.29 -0.61 6.14
CA GLU A 36 -11.26 0.47 5.94
C GLU A 36 -10.61 1.54 5.08
N CYS A 37 -11.31 1.97 4.03
CA CYS A 37 -10.82 3.04 3.16
C CYS A 37 -11.32 4.37 3.69
N ARG A 38 -10.42 5.33 3.82
CA ARG A 38 -10.73 6.67 4.32
C ARG A 38 -10.21 7.74 3.39
N SER A 39 -10.91 8.87 3.38
CA SER A 39 -10.47 10.04 2.66
C SER A 39 -9.27 10.69 3.34
N ILE A 40 -8.44 11.37 2.57
CA ILE A 40 -7.32 12.12 3.09
C ILE A 40 -7.82 13.43 3.69
N SER A 41 -7.37 13.77 4.89
CA SER A 41 -7.72 15.05 5.51
C SER A 41 -7.02 16.20 4.79
N GLN A 42 -7.59 17.40 4.92
CA GLN A 42 -7.01 18.58 4.28
C GLN A 42 -5.60 18.87 4.78
N SER A 43 -5.37 18.74 6.08
CA SER A 43 -4.04 19.01 6.64
C SER A 43 -3.01 18.00 6.15
N GLU A 44 -3.38 16.73 6.04
CA GLU A 44 -2.48 15.72 5.48
C GLU A 44 -2.16 16.00 4.02
N PHE A 45 -3.15 16.42 3.26
CA PHE A 45 -2.97 16.74 1.85
C PHE A 45 -1.96 17.88 1.67
N TYR A 46 -2.12 18.97 2.44
CA TYR A 46 -1.20 20.10 2.35
C TYR A 46 0.21 19.74 2.77
N GLN A 47 0.37 18.96 3.84
CA GLN A 47 1.68 18.54 4.28
C GLN A 47 2.40 17.70 3.23
N ALA A 48 1.68 16.78 2.62
CA ALA A 48 2.26 15.92 1.60
C ALA A 48 2.60 16.71 0.32
N GLN A 49 1.77 17.68 -0.05
CA GLN A 49 2.01 18.52 -1.21
C GLN A 49 3.30 19.33 -1.05
N THR A 50 3.58 19.80 0.15
CA THR A 50 4.81 20.53 0.43
C THR A 50 6.05 19.67 0.14
N ALA A 51 5.94 18.36 0.34
CA ALA A 51 7.01 17.41 0.04
C ALA A 51 6.96 16.89 -1.41
N GLY A 52 6.02 17.36 -2.22
CA GLY A 52 5.91 16.95 -3.61
C GLY A 52 5.04 15.73 -3.88
N PHE A 53 4.29 15.27 -2.90
CA PHE A 53 3.41 14.10 -3.04
C PHE A 53 1.95 14.52 -3.03
N LYS A 54 1.11 13.72 -3.69
CA LYS A 54 -0.34 13.91 -3.70
C LYS A 54 -1.00 12.67 -3.12
N PRO A 55 -1.31 12.67 -1.81
CA PRO A 55 -1.96 11.50 -1.21
C PRO A 55 -3.37 11.36 -1.77
N GLU A 56 -3.76 10.12 -2.05
CA GLU A 56 -5.03 9.83 -2.70
C GLU A 56 -6.01 9.12 -1.78
N ILE A 57 -5.53 8.22 -0.93
CA ILE A 57 -6.38 7.37 -0.12
C ILE A 57 -5.63 6.92 1.13
N LYS A 58 -6.38 6.63 2.17
CA LYS A 58 -5.84 6.09 3.41
C LYS A 58 -6.53 4.76 3.69
N PHE A 59 -5.76 3.75 4.05
CA PHE A 59 -6.27 2.45 4.48
C PHE A 59 -6.00 2.27 5.96
N VAL A 60 -7.01 1.77 6.69
CA VAL A 60 -6.87 1.51 8.12
C VAL A 60 -7.06 0.02 8.37
N LEU A 61 -6.05 -0.62 8.93
CA LEU A 61 -6.09 -2.02 9.32
C LEU A 61 -6.36 -2.12 10.82
N THR A 62 -7.08 -3.15 11.24
CA THR A 62 -7.44 -3.33 12.66
C THR A 62 -6.23 -3.59 13.55
N THR A 63 -5.16 -4.17 12.99
CA THR A 63 -3.97 -4.44 13.74
C THR A 63 -2.73 -4.11 12.94
N SER A 64 -1.78 -3.46 13.59
CA SER A 64 -0.50 -3.13 12.96
C SER A 64 0.31 -4.37 12.60
N ARG A 65 -0.01 -5.51 13.19
CA ARG A 65 0.69 -6.77 12.91
C ARG A 65 0.44 -7.28 11.50
N ASP A 66 -0.65 -6.85 10.87
CA ASP A 66 -0.96 -7.28 9.50
C ASP A 66 -0.09 -6.56 8.47
N TYR A 67 0.59 -5.50 8.86
CA TYR A 67 1.45 -4.72 7.97
C TYR A 67 2.92 -4.97 8.32
N ASN A 68 3.69 -5.38 7.32
CA ASN A 68 5.10 -5.74 7.50
C ASN A 68 6.03 -4.91 6.63
N GLY A 69 5.71 -3.64 6.45
CA GLY A 69 6.57 -2.74 5.69
C GLY A 69 6.42 -2.85 4.18
N GLN A 70 5.33 -3.43 3.72
CA GLN A 70 5.06 -3.49 2.28
C GLN A 70 4.96 -2.08 1.70
N GLU A 71 5.52 -1.88 0.53
CA GLU A 71 5.63 -0.56 -0.07
C GLU A 71 4.49 -0.23 -1.01
N GLU A 72 3.67 -1.21 -1.40
CA GLU A 72 2.58 -1.02 -2.34
C GLU A 72 1.31 -1.71 -1.85
N ILE A 73 0.17 -1.16 -2.26
CA ILE A 73 -1.14 -1.72 -1.92
C ILE A 73 -1.98 -1.75 -3.20
N ILE A 74 -2.64 -2.88 -3.45
CA ILE A 74 -3.59 -3.01 -4.55
C ILE A 74 -5.01 -3.00 -3.96
N PHE A 75 -5.83 -2.09 -4.46
CA PHE A 75 -7.23 -2.00 -4.07
C PHE A 75 -8.07 -1.67 -5.30
N ASP A 76 -9.10 -2.48 -5.52
CA ASP A 76 -10.07 -2.29 -6.62
C ASP A 76 -9.39 -2.14 -7.99
N GLY A 77 -8.36 -2.94 -8.23
CA GLY A 77 -7.64 -2.92 -9.49
C GLY A 77 -6.68 -1.76 -9.65
N VAL A 78 -6.43 -1.02 -8.59
CA VAL A 78 -5.51 0.12 -8.61
C VAL A 78 -4.34 -0.18 -7.67
N ARG A 79 -3.13 0.00 -8.16
CA ARG A 79 -1.91 -0.18 -7.37
C ARG A 79 -1.44 1.17 -6.86
N TYR A 80 -1.38 1.32 -5.55
CA TYR A 80 -0.94 2.54 -4.87
C TYR A 80 0.43 2.31 -4.25
N LYS A 81 1.15 3.41 -4.03
CA LYS A 81 2.41 3.39 -3.28
C LYS A 81 2.17 3.93 -1.88
N VAL A 82 2.85 3.35 -0.90
CA VAL A 82 2.73 3.77 0.49
C VAL A 82 3.58 5.03 0.71
N LEU A 83 2.94 6.10 1.15
CA LEU A 83 3.62 7.35 1.48
C LEU A 83 4.11 7.36 2.92
N LYS A 84 3.23 7.00 3.85
CA LYS A 84 3.56 6.99 5.27
C LYS A 84 2.58 6.09 6.01
N THR A 85 2.97 5.71 7.23
CA THR A 85 2.12 4.93 8.13
C THR A 85 2.05 5.61 9.49
N TYR A 86 0.99 5.34 10.22
CA TYR A 86 0.80 5.83 11.58
C TYR A 86 0.09 4.77 12.40
N ILE A 87 0.62 4.51 13.60
CA ILE A 87 0.04 3.52 14.52
C ILE A 87 -0.53 4.26 15.73
N PRO A 88 -1.89 4.40 15.80
CA PRO A 88 -2.53 5.00 16.98
C PRO A 88 -2.38 4.12 18.21
N PRO A 89 -2.71 4.64 19.42
CA PRO A 89 -2.61 3.82 20.64
C PRO A 89 -3.47 2.57 20.67
N ASN A 90 -4.51 2.47 19.84
CA ASN A 90 -5.37 1.28 19.79
C ASN A 90 -4.77 0.13 18.97
N ASP A 91 -3.51 0.25 18.56
CA ASP A 91 -2.76 -0.78 17.82
C ASP A 91 -3.28 -1.06 16.41
N SER A 92 -4.13 -0.19 15.88
CA SER A 92 -4.44 -0.22 14.45
C SER A 92 -3.31 0.45 13.67
N ILE A 93 -3.38 0.43 12.34
CA ILE A 93 -2.40 1.14 11.53
C ILE A 93 -3.12 1.88 10.40
N GLU A 94 -2.74 3.13 10.20
CA GLU A 94 -3.23 3.97 9.11
C GLU A 94 -2.14 4.09 8.05
N ILE A 95 -2.46 3.70 6.83
CA ILE A 95 -1.50 3.68 5.72
C ILE A 95 -1.96 4.68 4.68
N THR A 96 -1.22 5.77 4.51
CA THR A 96 -1.51 6.80 3.52
C THR A 96 -0.81 6.47 2.22
N CYS A 97 -1.56 6.47 1.13
CA CYS A 97 -1.07 6.03 -0.17
C CYS A 97 -1.21 7.10 -1.23
N TYR A 98 -0.40 7.00 -2.28
CA TYR A 98 -0.37 7.94 -3.40
C TYR A 98 -0.04 7.19 -4.69
N GLY A 99 -0.14 7.90 -5.81
CA GLY A 99 0.33 7.41 -7.09
C GLY A 99 -0.42 6.20 -7.62
N GLY A 100 -1.75 6.18 -7.49
CA GLY A 100 -2.55 5.06 -7.94
C GLY A 100 -2.50 4.88 -9.45
N VAL A 101 -2.21 3.67 -9.90
CA VAL A 101 -2.17 3.28 -11.31
C VAL A 101 -3.04 2.05 -11.48
N ARG A 102 -3.95 2.09 -12.45
CA ARG A 102 -4.82 0.95 -12.70
C ARG A 102 -4.03 -0.22 -13.27
N GLU A 103 -4.17 -1.36 -12.64
CA GLU A 103 -3.52 -2.59 -13.09
C GLU A 103 -3.98 -3.01 -14.49
N ASP A 104 -5.23 -2.67 -14.84
CA ASP A 104 -5.83 -3.05 -16.12
C ASP A 104 -5.03 -2.51 -17.31
N TYR A 105 -4.42 -1.35 -17.18
CA TYR A 105 -3.67 -0.74 -18.27
C TYR A 105 -2.32 -1.40 -18.48
N ALA A 106 -1.78 -2.03 -17.46
CA ALA A 106 -0.47 -2.66 -17.55
C ALA A 106 -0.50 -3.96 -18.34
N SER A 107 -1.70 -4.52 -18.56
CA SER A 107 -1.84 -5.82 -19.22
C SER A 107 -2.11 -5.73 -20.71
N THR A 108 -2.16 -4.55 -21.27
CA THR A 108 -2.42 -4.36 -22.71
C THR A 108 -1.16 -4.16 -23.54
#